data_a7d4bdd7a626857e42c3a428e5ac09be
#
_entry.id   a7d4bdd7a626857e42c3a428e5ac09be
#
_cell.length_a   1.000
_cell.length_b   1.000
_cell.length_c   1.000
_cell.angle_alpha   90.00
_cell.angle_beta   90.00
_cell.angle_gamma   90.00
#
_symmetry.space_group_name_H-M   'P 1'
#
loop_
_entity.id
_entity.type
_entity.pdbx_description
1 polymer ?
#
loop_
_entity_poly.entity_id
_entity_poly.type
_entity_poly.pdbx_seq_one_letter_code
_entity_poly.pdbx_strand_id
1 'polypeptide(L)'
;TTSEVQAKGPIVPKNAKLEKLFEGITLTEGVAVAPDGMVYFSDITFSHQAVLETGAIHAGHIWKFDPASGKTTIFRSPSGMSNGIKFDAKGDMLICEGADHGGRRVIRTDMQTGMSYIIAHSYEGRRLNSPNDVTIDEKGRIYFSDPRYLGHEAIDQAVMGVYRLDPDGSITRIISNAGKPNGVCVSPDQKSLYVVSNDNGATAIERLAKDEEADGPVAVAEPLRKGHMALMAYDLHEDGTATFRKTLVDYAPEDGPDGLVCDAQGNLVVAVRAESRPGICFYAADGKEIDYLETEVPTNVGFGRGEDANLLYVTAGQSLYRIRVNTKGYQLPAAEK
;
A
#
# COMPACT_ATOMS: atom_id res chain seq x y z
N THR A 1 36.05 -4.59 -6.75
CA THR A 1 35.43 -5.90 -7.02
C THR A 1 34.36 -6.14 -5.96
N THR A 2 33.16 -5.65 -6.22
CA THR A 2 31.96 -5.93 -5.44
C THR A 2 31.49 -7.33 -5.81
N SER A 3 31.63 -8.27 -4.89
CA SER A 3 31.08 -9.62 -5.03
C SER A 3 29.55 -9.52 -4.92
N GLU A 4 28.86 -9.78 -6.03
CA GLU A 4 27.43 -10.09 -6.03
C GLU A 4 27.21 -11.34 -5.16
N VAL A 5 26.59 -11.14 -4.01
CA VAL A 5 26.06 -12.24 -3.21
C VAL A 5 24.71 -12.62 -3.82
N GLN A 6 24.74 -13.48 -4.83
CA GLN A 6 23.52 -14.15 -5.31
C GLN A 6 22.97 -15.00 -4.17
N ALA A 7 21.71 -14.77 -3.81
CA ALA A 7 21.00 -15.62 -2.86
C ALA A 7 20.98 -17.06 -3.42
N LYS A 8 21.66 -17.97 -2.73
CA LYS A 8 21.73 -19.38 -3.11
C LYS A 8 20.47 -20.10 -2.60
N GLY A 9 19.43 -20.15 -3.41
CA GLY A 9 18.21 -20.93 -3.13
C GLY A 9 16.92 -20.13 -3.33
N PRO A 10 15.75 -20.78 -3.17
CA PRO A 10 14.46 -20.10 -3.28
C PRO A 10 14.31 -19.08 -2.14
N ILE A 11 13.63 -17.96 -2.43
CA ILE A 11 13.32 -16.91 -1.43
C ILE A 11 12.36 -17.48 -0.39
N VAL A 12 11.35 -18.22 -0.83
CA VAL A 12 10.40 -18.91 0.05
C VAL A 12 10.95 -20.30 0.36
N PRO A 13 11.33 -20.60 1.62
CA PRO A 13 11.81 -21.93 1.97
C PRO A 13 10.75 -23.00 1.74
N LYS A 14 11.12 -24.17 1.19
CA LYS A 14 10.19 -25.25 0.84
C LYS A 14 9.28 -25.73 1.99
N ASN A 15 9.73 -25.59 3.22
CA ASN A 15 9.00 -26.01 4.42
C ASN A 15 8.48 -24.81 5.23
N ALA A 16 8.58 -23.58 4.71
CA ALA A 16 8.07 -22.41 5.41
C ALA A 16 6.55 -22.47 5.46
N LYS A 17 6.00 -22.07 6.62
CA LYS A 17 4.55 -22.01 6.82
C LYS A 17 4.14 -20.55 6.93
N LEU A 18 3.12 -20.17 6.19
CA LEU A 18 2.42 -18.92 6.37
C LEU A 18 1.59 -19.03 7.65
N GLU A 19 1.95 -18.25 8.66
CA GLU A 19 1.32 -18.25 9.98
C GLU A 19 0.29 -17.12 10.04
N LYS A 20 -0.98 -17.46 10.32
CA LYS A 20 -2.03 -16.48 10.61
C LYS A 20 -1.86 -15.96 12.01
N LEU A 21 -1.67 -14.65 12.17
CA LEU A 21 -1.42 -13.99 13.44
C LEU A 21 -2.68 -13.34 14.03
N PHE A 22 -3.54 -12.83 13.16
CA PHE A 22 -4.72 -12.07 13.56
C PHE A 22 -5.78 -12.07 12.46
N GLU A 23 -7.02 -11.93 12.86
CA GLU A 23 -8.18 -11.69 12.00
C GLU A 23 -8.87 -10.40 12.45
N GLY A 24 -8.93 -9.42 11.54
CA GLY A 24 -9.57 -8.12 11.72
C GLY A 24 -11.05 -8.14 11.39
N ILE A 25 -11.58 -6.97 10.98
CA ILE A 25 -13.02 -6.78 10.83
C ILE A 25 -13.45 -6.85 9.37
N THR A 26 -12.76 -6.15 8.46
CA THR A 26 -13.24 -6.02 7.07
C THR A 26 -12.14 -6.29 6.04
N LEU A 27 -11.14 -5.43 5.95
CA LEU A 27 -10.03 -5.57 5.00
C LEU A 27 -8.74 -5.04 5.63
N THR A 28 -7.81 -5.93 5.88
CA THR A 28 -6.49 -5.53 6.40
C THR A 28 -5.61 -4.99 5.28
N GLU A 29 -4.85 -3.93 5.58
CA GLU A 29 -4.03 -3.17 4.64
C GLU A 29 -2.78 -2.59 5.29
N GLY A 30 -1.87 -2.05 4.47
CA GLY A 30 -0.84 -1.09 4.85
C GLY A 30 0.10 -1.54 5.95
N VAL A 31 0.53 -2.80 5.95
CA VAL A 31 1.38 -3.34 7.02
C VAL A 31 2.78 -2.73 7.03
N ALA A 32 3.21 -2.26 8.20
CA ALA A 32 4.54 -1.72 8.43
C ALA A 32 5.09 -2.11 9.81
N VAL A 33 6.41 -2.30 9.89
CA VAL A 33 7.10 -2.63 11.14
C VAL A 33 7.86 -1.41 11.65
N ALA A 34 7.56 -1.01 12.88
CA ALA A 34 8.21 0.12 13.54
C ALA A 34 9.66 -0.20 13.95
N PRO A 35 10.49 0.82 14.25
CA PRO A 35 11.86 0.59 14.73
C PRO A 35 11.97 -0.28 15.99
N ASP A 36 10.94 -0.30 16.84
CA ASP A 36 10.86 -1.14 18.04
C ASP A 36 10.40 -2.58 17.77
N GLY A 37 10.14 -2.94 16.51
CA GLY A 37 9.68 -4.26 16.08
C GLY A 37 8.17 -4.48 16.16
N MET A 38 7.40 -3.53 16.66
CA MET A 38 5.93 -3.60 16.65
C MET A 38 5.40 -3.51 15.23
N VAL A 39 4.36 -4.28 14.92
CA VAL A 39 3.75 -4.34 13.59
C VAL A 39 2.44 -3.57 13.59
N TYR A 40 2.30 -2.64 12.66
CA TYR A 40 1.09 -1.84 12.50
C TYR A 40 0.46 -2.14 11.15
N PHE A 41 -0.87 -2.20 11.11
CA PHE A 41 -1.61 -2.41 9.88
C PHE A 41 -3.00 -1.82 9.99
N SER A 42 -3.53 -1.40 8.85
CA SER A 42 -4.86 -0.80 8.74
C SER A 42 -5.94 -1.86 8.61
N ASP A 43 -7.16 -1.51 9.01
CA ASP A 43 -8.37 -2.28 8.77
C ASP A 43 -9.42 -1.32 8.20
N ILE A 44 -9.68 -1.45 6.90
CA ILE A 44 -10.54 -0.54 6.14
C ILE A 44 -11.97 -1.06 6.18
N THR A 45 -12.94 -0.14 6.31
CA THR A 45 -14.35 -0.47 6.23
C THR A 45 -14.90 -0.10 4.85
N PHE A 46 -15.78 -0.93 4.32
CA PHE A 46 -16.64 -0.61 3.18
C PHE A 46 -17.98 -0.12 3.70
N SER A 47 -18.19 1.19 3.73
CA SER A 47 -19.35 1.78 4.41
C SER A 47 -20.69 1.31 3.85
N HIS A 48 -20.80 1.15 2.52
CA HIS A 48 -22.01 0.66 1.86
C HIS A 48 -22.37 -0.77 2.27
N GLN A 49 -21.38 -1.66 2.46
CA GLN A 49 -21.58 -3.03 2.89
C GLN A 49 -21.85 -3.09 4.39
N ALA A 50 -21.11 -2.34 5.20
CA ALA A 50 -21.27 -2.30 6.65
C ALA A 50 -22.68 -1.87 7.06
N VAL A 51 -23.27 -0.89 6.38
CA VAL A 51 -24.67 -0.46 6.63
C VAL A 51 -25.65 -1.59 6.38
N LEU A 52 -25.47 -2.33 5.27
CA LEU A 52 -26.36 -3.45 4.93
C LEU A 52 -26.24 -4.61 5.92
N GLU A 53 -25.04 -4.90 6.40
CA GLU A 53 -24.78 -6.06 7.25
C GLU A 53 -25.06 -5.78 8.75
N THR A 54 -24.69 -4.61 9.22
CA THR A 54 -24.67 -4.31 10.68
C THR A 54 -25.48 -3.10 11.09
N GLY A 55 -25.91 -2.26 10.13
CA GLY A 55 -26.55 -0.97 10.38
C GLY A 55 -25.61 0.10 10.96
N ALA A 56 -24.30 -0.18 11.05
CA ALA A 56 -23.28 0.71 11.57
C ALA A 56 -22.03 0.68 10.70
N ILE A 57 -21.38 1.84 10.57
CA ILE A 57 -20.13 1.98 9.82
C ILE A 57 -18.98 2.07 10.82
N HIS A 58 -18.04 1.12 10.75
CA HIS A 58 -16.79 1.23 11.47
C HIS A 58 -15.95 2.37 10.87
N ALA A 59 -15.33 3.17 11.73
CA ALA A 59 -14.58 4.36 11.29
C ALA A 59 -13.13 4.05 10.89
N GLY A 60 -12.84 2.78 10.55
CA GLY A 60 -11.49 2.27 10.29
C GLY A 60 -10.65 2.15 11.56
N HIS A 61 -9.69 1.25 11.53
CA HIS A 61 -8.77 1.01 12.64
C HIS A 61 -7.33 0.91 12.16
N ILE A 62 -6.39 1.25 13.04
CA ILE A 62 -5.00 0.80 12.95
C ILE A 62 -4.79 -0.17 14.11
N TRP A 63 -4.42 -1.38 13.77
CA TRP A 63 -4.03 -2.41 14.72
C TRP A 63 -2.54 -2.33 15.02
N LYS A 64 -2.17 -2.72 16.23
CA LYS A 64 -0.79 -2.94 16.68
C LYS A 64 -0.66 -4.38 17.14
N PHE A 65 0.17 -5.15 16.43
CA PHE A 65 0.56 -6.50 16.82
C PHE A 65 1.93 -6.47 17.50
N ASP A 66 2.03 -7.10 18.63
CA ASP A 66 3.27 -7.30 19.39
C ASP A 66 3.80 -8.72 19.12
N PRO A 67 4.91 -8.88 18.37
CA PRO A 67 5.46 -10.19 18.06
C PRO A 67 5.94 -10.99 19.28
N ALA A 68 6.32 -10.32 20.36
CA ALA A 68 6.83 -10.97 21.57
C ALA A 68 5.70 -11.62 22.39
N SER A 69 4.56 -10.95 22.50
CA SER A 69 3.40 -11.47 23.26
C SER A 69 2.36 -12.15 22.38
N GLY A 70 2.43 -11.97 21.05
CA GLY A 70 1.41 -12.44 20.11
C GLY A 70 0.06 -11.70 20.23
N LYS A 71 0.01 -10.56 20.92
CA LYS A 71 -1.23 -9.80 21.12
C LYS A 71 -1.40 -8.72 20.07
N THR A 72 -2.64 -8.60 19.58
CA THR A 72 -3.08 -7.47 18.74
C THR A 72 -4.01 -6.57 19.55
N THR A 73 -3.80 -5.27 19.46
CA THR A 73 -4.61 -4.24 20.10
C THR A 73 -4.92 -3.11 19.12
N ILE A 74 -5.99 -2.36 19.36
CA ILE A 74 -6.26 -1.14 18.61
C ILE A 74 -5.20 -0.09 18.98
N PHE A 75 -4.45 0.39 17.99
CA PHE A 75 -3.54 1.53 18.13
C PHE A 75 -4.30 2.85 17.96
N ARG A 76 -5.17 2.90 16.94
CA ARG A 76 -5.97 4.10 16.63
C ARG A 76 -7.35 3.72 16.10
N SER A 77 -8.37 4.37 16.63
CA SER A 77 -9.73 4.34 16.15
C SER A 77 -10.44 5.65 16.58
N PRO A 78 -11.09 6.40 15.68
CA PRO A 78 -11.13 6.19 14.24
C PRO A 78 -9.76 6.39 13.59
N SER A 79 -9.48 5.67 12.50
CA SER A 79 -8.20 5.78 11.79
C SER A 79 -8.22 6.79 10.62
N GLY A 80 -9.38 7.38 10.33
CA GLY A 80 -9.53 8.20 9.13
C GLY A 80 -9.53 7.38 7.83
N MET A 81 -9.95 6.13 7.89
CA MET A 81 -9.84 5.16 6.79
C MET A 81 -8.38 5.02 6.33
N SER A 82 -7.51 4.78 7.31
CA SER A 82 -6.08 4.53 7.04
C SER A 82 -5.90 3.36 6.08
N ASN A 83 -4.91 3.48 5.19
CA ASN A 83 -4.50 2.46 4.23
C ASN A 83 -3.00 2.22 4.39
N GLY A 84 -2.15 2.66 3.46
CA GLY A 84 -0.71 2.49 3.52
C GLY A 84 -0.07 3.15 4.73
N ILE A 85 0.87 2.43 5.36
CA ILE A 85 1.64 2.89 6.52
C ILE A 85 3.12 2.69 6.23
N LYS A 86 3.96 3.67 6.59
CA LYS A 86 5.43 3.55 6.61
C LYS A 86 6.00 4.31 7.81
N PHE A 87 7.21 3.94 8.20
CA PHE A 87 7.97 4.67 9.23
C PHE A 87 9.11 5.44 8.57
N ASP A 88 9.23 6.73 8.90
CA ASP A 88 10.32 7.56 8.42
C ASP A 88 11.63 7.28 9.17
N ALA A 89 12.70 7.97 8.77
CA ALA A 89 14.04 7.80 9.34
C ALA A 89 14.12 8.18 10.84
N LYS A 90 13.16 8.95 11.36
CA LYS A 90 13.05 9.31 12.77
C LYS A 90 12.23 8.30 13.56
N GLY A 91 11.53 7.39 12.88
CA GLY A 91 10.62 6.42 13.47
C GLY A 91 9.18 6.94 13.62
N ASP A 92 8.85 8.09 13.03
CA ASP A 92 7.50 8.60 12.97
C ASP A 92 6.67 7.84 11.92
N MET A 93 5.40 7.65 12.21
CA MET A 93 4.50 6.89 11.35
C MET A 93 3.85 7.80 10.30
N LEU A 94 4.02 7.48 9.03
CA LEU A 94 3.29 8.06 7.92
C LEU A 94 2.07 7.20 7.61
N ILE A 95 0.93 7.84 7.39
CA ILE A 95 -0.34 7.17 7.15
C ILE A 95 -1.06 7.85 5.99
N CYS A 96 -1.43 7.06 4.98
CA CYS A 96 -2.39 7.48 3.98
C CYS A 96 -3.81 7.26 4.53
N GLU A 97 -4.59 8.33 4.63
CA GLU A 97 -6.01 8.27 4.97
C GLU A 97 -6.84 8.39 3.69
N GLY A 98 -7.63 7.37 3.40
CA GLY A 98 -8.42 7.25 2.17
C GLY A 98 -9.74 8.00 2.20
N ALA A 99 -10.59 7.71 1.20
CA ALA A 99 -11.99 8.14 1.11
C ALA A 99 -12.92 7.17 1.87
N ASP A 100 -14.23 7.30 1.65
CA ASP A 100 -15.30 6.56 2.30
C ASP A 100 -15.44 6.94 3.80
N HIS A 101 -15.72 8.20 4.06
CA HIS A 101 -15.72 8.86 5.36
C HIS A 101 -14.34 9.04 6.00
N GLY A 102 -13.26 8.90 5.20
CA GLY A 102 -11.91 9.07 5.67
C GLY A 102 -11.35 10.49 5.55
N GLY A 103 -10.08 10.65 5.91
CA GLY A 103 -9.41 11.94 5.95
C GLY A 103 -9.08 12.52 4.57
N ARG A 104 -8.85 11.67 3.57
CA ARG A 104 -8.39 12.05 2.22
C ARG A 104 -7.14 12.92 2.31
N ARG A 105 -6.13 12.41 3.02
CA ARG A 105 -4.91 13.15 3.35
C ARG A 105 -3.77 12.18 3.71
N VAL A 106 -2.57 12.69 3.77
CA VAL A 106 -1.43 12.00 4.39
C VAL A 106 -1.10 12.68 5.70
N ILE A 107 -0.91 11.91 6.75
CA ILE A 107 -0.55 12.40 8.07
C ILE A 107 0.78 11.79 8.54
N ARG A 108 1.47 12.54 9.40
CA ARG A 108 2.62 12.05 10.19
C ARG A 108 2.22 11.99 11.65
N THR A 109 2.44 10.85 12.30
CA THR A 109 2.25 10.68 13.74
C THR A 109 3.60 10.59 14.42
N ASP A 110 3.88 11.51 15.31
CA ASP A 110 4.99 11.43 16.27
C ASP A 110 4.72 10.24 17.20
N MET A 111 5.57 9.20 17.12
CA MET A 111 5.37 7.96 17.87
C MET A 111 5.72 8.08 19.35
N GLN A 112 6.37 9.14 19.77
CA GLN A 112 6.67 9.41 21.20
C GLN A 112 5.48 10.06 21.88
N THR A 113 4.84 11.02 21.21
CA THR A 113 3.75 11.82 21.81
C THR A 113 2.37 11.34 21.38
N GLY A 114 2.24 10.58 20.27
CA GLY A 114 0.99 10.20 19.65
C GLY A 114 0.30 11.33 18.85
N MET A 115 0.90 12.52 18.79
CA MET A 115 0.36 13.64 18.03
C MET A 115 0.49 13.43 16.54
N SER A 116 -0.57 13.79 15.79
CA SER A 116 -0.59 13.65 14.34
C SER A 116 -0.69 15.01 13.65
N TYR A 117 0.06 15.15 12.57
CA TYR A 117 0.13 16.36 11.76
C TYR A 117 -0.33 16.03 10.33
N ILE A 118 -1.16 16.88 9.73
CA ILE A 118 -1.52 16.76 8.31
C ILE A 118 -0.32 17.28 7.50
N ILE A 119 0.25 16.43 6.65
CA ILE A 119 1.41 16.78 5.82
C ILE A 119 1.06 16.94 4.34
N ALA A 120 -0.04 16.32 3.86
CA ALA A 120 -0.59 16.54 2.54
C ALA A 120 -2.11 16.33 2.57
N HIS A 121 -2.90 17.25 1.99
CA HIS A 121 -4.35 17.14 1.93
C HIS A 121 -4.95 17.64 0.62
N SER A 122 -4.21 18.41 -0.14
CA SER A 122 -4.67 19.03 -1.38
C SER A 122 -3.50 19.25 -2.34
N TYR A 123 -3.84 19.32 -3.62
CA TYR A 123 -2.93 19.70 -4.68
C TYR A 123 -3.63 20.71 -5.61
N GLU A 124 -2.97 21.83 -5.93
CA GLU A 124 -3.54 22.91 -6.75
C GLU A 124 -4.94 23.37 -6.27
N GLY A 125 -5.11 23.49 -4.95
CA GLY A 125 -6.36 23.98 -4.33
C GLY A 125 -7.50 22.95 -4.29
N ARG A 126 -7.30 21.72 -4.76
CA ARG A 126 -8.30 20.65 -4.76
C ARG A 126 -7.88 19.54 -3.78
N ARG A 127 -8.85 18.95 -3.09
CA ARG A 127 -8.59 17.84 -2.18
C ARG A 127 -7.98 16.65 -2.91
N LEU A 128 -7.14 15.89 -2.21
CA LEU A 128 -6.69 14.58 -2.68
C LEU A 128 -7.88 13.62 -2.82
N ASN A 129 -7.77 12.64 -3.72
CA ASN A 129 -8.86 11.69 -3.99
C ASN A 129 -9.01 10.67 -2.86
N SER A 130 -7.99 9.87 -2.65
CA SER A 130 -7.97 8.82 -1.63
C SER A 130 -6.54 8.29 -1.47
N PRO A 131 -5.64 9.03 -0.81
CA PRO A 131 -4.28 8.55 -0.59
C PRO A 131 -4.27 7.10 -0.14
N ASN A 132 -3.47 6.27 -0.84
CA ASN A 132 -3.54 4.82 -0.71
C ASN A 132 -2.25 4.23 -0.13
N ASP A 133 -1.13 4.26 -0.86
CA ASP A 133 0.13 3.72 -0.37
C ASP A 133 1.23 4.79 -0.37
N VAL A 134 2.29 4.56 0.42
CA VAL A 134 3.34 5.54 0.68
C VAL A 134 4.71 4.89 0.76
N THR A 135 5.73 5.58 0.24
CA THR A 135 7.15 5.22 0.38
C THR A 135 7.99 6.46 0.63
N ILE A 136 9.23 6.29 1.09
CA ILE A 136 10.12 7.37 1.50
C ILE A 136 11.50 7.09 0.91
N ASP A 137 12.16 8.10 0.35
CA ASP A 137 13.54 7.99 -0.07
C ASP A 137 14.54 8.43 1.03
N GLU A 138 15.82 8.19 0.79
CA GLU A 138 16.89 8.54 1.74
C GLU A 138 17.09 10.04 1.91
N LYS A 139 16.53 10.87 1.03
CA LYS A 139 16.50 12.34 1.15
C LYS A 139 15.31 12.84 1.99
N GLY A 140 14.47 11.92 2.48
CA GLY A 140 13.28 12.23 3.27
C GLY A 140 12.09 12.73 2.45
N ARG A 141 12.12 12.57 1.11
CA ARG A 141 10.98 12.85 0.25
C ARG A 141 9.99 11.71 0.34
N ILE A 142 8.73 12.06 0.48
CA ILE A 142 7.62 11.11 0.62
C ILE A 142 6.90 11.02 -0.71
N TYR A 143 6.70 9.78 -1.18
CA TYR A 143 5.94 9.49 -2.40
C TYR A 143 4.69 8.74 -2.02
N PHE A 144 3.53 9.16 -2.52
CA PHE A 144 2.26 8.50 -2.25
C PHE A 144 1.37 8.47 -3.48
N SER A 145 0.57 7.42 -3.58
CA SER A 145 -0.46 7.26 -4.61
C SER A 145 -1.79 7.84 -4.15
N ASP A 146 -2.57 8.37 -5.11
CA ASP A 146 -3.87 9.02 -4.82
C ASP A 146 -4.97 8.53 -5.79
N PRO A 147 -5.31 7.23 -5.76
CA PRO A 147 -6.42 6.70 -6.56
C PRO A 147 -7.77 7.02 -5.93
N ARG A 148 -8.85 6.49 -6.54
CA ARG A 148 -10.15 6.35 -5.92
C ARG A 148 -10.70 4.94 -6.21
N TYR A 149 -10.90 4.16 -5.16
CA TYR A 149 -11.54 2.84 -5.21
C TYR A 149 -12.89 2.83 -4.49
N LEU A 150 -12.98 3.59 -3.42
CA LEU A 150 -14.11 3.62 -2.49
C LEU A 150 -14.51 5.06 -2.20
N GLY A 151 -15.71 5.21 -1.64
CA GLY A 151 -16.21 6.46 -1.09
C GLY A 151 -17.24 7.14 -1.98
N HIS A 152 -18.16 7.79 -1.30
CA HIS A 152 -19.26 8.55 -1.89
C HIS A 152 -18.89 10.01 -2.16
N GLU A 153 -17.73 10.45 -1.68
CA GLU A 153 -17.28 11.82 -1.81
C GLU A 153 -16.88 12.13 -3.26
N ALA A 154 -17.06 13.37 -3.67
CA ALA A 154 -16.66 13.84 -4.99
C ALA A 154 -15.17 13.55 -5.27
N ILE A 155 -14.86 13.26 -6.53
CA ILE A 155 -13.49 13.12 -7.03
C ILE A 155 -13.02 14.52 -7.43
N ASP A 156 -12.12 15.12 -6.64
CA ASP A 156 -11.71 16.51 -6.85
C ASP A 156 -10.49 16.61 -7.78
N GLN A 157 -9.58 15.62 -7.76
CA GLN A 157 -8.43 15.59 -8.67
C GLN A 157 -8.82 14.93 -9.99
N ALA A 158 -8.58 15.62 -11.10
CA ALA A 158 -8.90 15.13 -12.44
C ALA A 158 -8.04 13.90 -12.85
N VAL A 159 -6.93 13.67 -12.18
CA VAL A 159 -6.00 12.58 -12.43
C VAL A 159 -5.72 11.84 -11.14
N MET A 160 -5.80 10.53 -11.19
CA MET A 160 -5.31 9.65 -10.14
C MET A 160 -3.79 9.51 -10.34
N GLY A 161 -3.03 10.17 -9.49
CA GLY A 161 -1.59 10.34 -9.69
C GLY A 161 -0.74 9.80 -8.55
N VAL A 162 0.57 9.84 -8.76
CA VAL A 162 1.57 9.71 -7.70
C VAL A 162 2.15 11.08 -7.41
N TYR A 163 2.20 11.42 -6.14
CA TYR A 163 2.68 12.71 -5.65
C TYR A 163 3.97 12.53 -4.86
N ARG A 164 4.81 13.54 -4.91
CA ARG A 164 5.98 13.71 -4.06
C ARG A 164 5.74 14.88 -3.11
N LEU A 165 5.98 14.65 -1.84
CA LEU A 165 6.03 15.66 -0.79
C LEU A 165 7.48 15.84 -0.36
N ASP A 166 8.01 17.03 -0.52
CA ASP A 166 9.38 17.37 -0.15
C ASP A 166 9.48 17.75 1.35
N PRO A 167 10.69 17.69 1.96
CA PRO A 167 10.88 18.04 3.36
C PRO A 167 10.47 19.48 3.73
N ASP A 168 10.44 20.39 2.77
CA ASP A 168 9.98 21.77 2.95
C ASP A 168 8.45 21.93 2.92
N GLY A 169 7.71 20.81 2.70
CA GLY A 169 6.26 20.78 2.62
C GLY A 169 5.69 21.04 1.22
N SER A 170 6.52 21.29 0.22
CA SER A 170 6.06 21.41 -1.16
C SER A 170 5.59 20.07 -1.71
N ILE A 171 4.47 20.10 -2.47
CA ILE A 171 3.87 18.92 -3.09
C ILE A 171 3.89 19.04 -4.61
N THR A 172 4.25 17.95 -5.29
CA THR A 172 4.31 17.88 -6.75
C THR A 172 3.69 16.57 -7.23
N ARG A 173 2.78 16.60 -8.21
CA ARG A 173 2.34 15.40 -8.90
C ARG A 173 3.40 14.98 -9.92
N ILE A 174 4.09 13.88 -9.66
CA ILE A 174 5.22 13.42 -10.48
C ILE A 174 4.84 12.37 -11.51
N ILE A 175 3.70 11.67 -11.32
CA ILE A 175 3.19 10.68 -12.27
C ILE A 175 1.70 10.92 -12.47
N SER A 176 1.28 11.00 -13.74
CA SER A 176 -0.12 11.22 -14.14
C SER A 176 -0.65 10.19 -15.14
N ASN A 177 0.17 9.22 -15.52
CA ASN A 177 -0.12 8.22 -16.56
C ASN A 177 -0.11 6.78 -16.08
N ALA A 178 -0.18 6.57 -14.76
CA ALA A 178 -0.18 5.22 -14.18
C ALA A 178 -1.57 4.54 -14.22
N GLY A 179 -2.61 5.22 -14.69
CA GLY A 179 -3.99 4.74 -14.59
C GLY A 179 -4.53 4.96 -13.18
N LYS A 180 -4.69 3.90 -12.41
CA LYS A 180 -5.09 3.94 -10.99
C LYS A 180 -3.94 3.40 -10.12
N PRO A 181 -2.99 4.30 -9.71
CA PRO A 181 -1.84 3.87 -8.92
C PRO A 181 -2.26 3.39 -7.54
N ASN A 182 -1.71 2.27 -7.10
CA ASN A 182 -1.89 1.67 -5.79
C ASN A 182 -0.54 1.64 -5.06
N GLY A 183 0.11 0.49 -4.92
CA GLY A 183 1.39 0.36 -4.28
C GLY A 183 2.49 1.23 -4.91
N VAL A 184 3.33 1.83 -4.09
CA VAL A 184 4.51 2.62 -4.49
C VAL A 184 5.73 2.22 -3.67
N CYS A 185 6.89 2.07 -4.32
CA CYS A 185 8.13 1.69 -3.65
C CYS A 185 9.36 2.31 -4.32
N VAL A 186 10.20 3.00 -3.54
CA VAL A 186 11.53 3.44 -3.96
C VAL A 186 12.50 2.27 -3.85
N SER A 187 13.33 2.05 -4.87
CA SER A 187 14.37 1.02 -4.86
C SER A 187 15.47 1.31 -3.84
N PRO A 188 16.17 0.29 -3.32
CA PRO A 188 17.27 0.48 -2.38
C PRO A 188 18.40 1.37 -2.90
N ASP A 189 18.65 1.37 -4.21
CA ASP A 189 19.66 2.21 -4.86
C ASP A 189 19.18 3.64 -5.15
N GLN A 190 17.93 3.98 -4.76
CA GLN A 190 17.30 5.30 -4.92
C GLN A 190 17.12 5.76 -6.37
N LYS A 191 17.21 4.84 -7.36
CA LYS A 191 17.18 5.16 -8.79
C LYS A 191 15.89 4.75 -9.49
N SER A 192 15.03 4.01 -8.81
CA SER A 192 13.76 3.56 -9.37
C SER A 192 12.61 3.86 -8.42
N LEU A 193 11.49 4.29 -8.97
CA LEU A 193 10.19 4.29 -8.32
C LEU A 193 9.33 3.23 -9.00
N TYR A 194 8.94 2.21 -8.27
CA TYR A 194 8.03 1.18 -8.72
C TYR A 194 6.60 1.57 -8.34
N VAL A 195 5.70 1.43 -9.30
CA VAL A 195 4.28 1.79 -9.14
C VAL A 195 3.43 0.64 -9.63
N VAL A 196 2.50 0.23 -8.81
CA VAL A 196 1.46 -0.70 -9.19
C VAL A 196 0.26 0.08 -9.72
N SER A 197 -0.34 -0.38 -10.80
CA SER A 197 -1.66 0.05 -11.23
C SER A 197 -2.65 -1.10 -11.12
N ASN A 198 -3.75 -0.84 -10.41
CA ASN A 198 -4.93 -1.70 -10.39
C ASN A 198 -6.14 -0.88 -10.81
N ASP A 199 -6.24 -0.61 -12.12
CA ASP A 199 -7.33 0.20 -12.67
C ASP A 199 -8.55 -0.68 -12.98
N ASN A 200 -9.22 -1.08 -11.92
CA ASN A 200 -10.44 -1.90 -12.00
C ASN A 200 -11.69 -1.11 -12.45
N GLY A 201 -11.56 0.19 -12.73
CA GLY A 201 -12.64 1.07 -13.15
C GLY A 201 -13.56 1.54 -12.02
N ALA A 202 -13.57 0.89 -10.86
CA ALA A 202 -14.48 1.23 -9.75
C ALA A 202 -14.04 2.51 -9.04
N THR A 203 -15.00 3.38 -8.70
CA THR A 203 -14.78 4.55 -7.85
C THR A 203 -15.71 4.55 -6.62
N ALA A 204 -16.57 3.55 -6.51
CA ALA A 204 -17.67 3.33 -5.57
C ALA A 204 -18.88 4.29 -5.74
N ILE A 205 -18.76 5.35 -6.51
CA ILE A 205 -19.91 6.25 -6.80
C ILE A 205 -21.02 5.48 -7.53
N GLU A 206 -20.66 4.61 -8.46
CA GLU A 206 -21.58 3.72 -9.20
C GLU A 206 -22.29 2.69 -8.32
N ARG A 207 -21.79 2.43 -7.11
CA ARG A 207 -22.43 1.53 -6.15
C ARG A 207 -23.58 2.21 -5.39
N LEU A 208 -23.53 3.53 -5.26
CA LEU A 208 -24.59 4.33 -4.66
C LEU A 208 -25.82 4.44 -5.56
N ALA A 209 -25.62 4.25 -6.87
CA ALA A 209 -26.72 4.31 -7.86
C ALA A 209 -27.55 3.02 -7.93
N LYS A 210 -27.24 2.01 -7.13
CA LYS A 210 -27.93 0.70 -7.12
C LYS A 210 -29.00 0.57 -6.03
N ASP A 211 -29.55 1.66 -5.52
CA ASP A 211 -30.76 1.58 -4.68
C ASP A 211 -31.92 1.10 -5.54
N GLU A 212 -32.27 -0.18 -5.42
CA GLU A 212 -33.40 -0.82 -6.11
C GLU A 212 -34.76 -0.22 -5.72
N GLU A 213 -34.81 0.68 -4.72
CA GLU A 213 -36.00 1.39 -4.27
C GLU A 213 -36.16 2.80 -4.86
N ALA A 214 -35.24 3.27 -5.67
CA ALA A 214 -35.44 4.51 -6.41
C ALA A 214 -36.43 4.28 -7.54
N ASP A 215 -37.62 4.89 -7.44
CA ASP A 215 -38.68 4.91 -8.46
C ASP A 215 -38.15 5.42 -9.82
N GLY A 216 -37.66 4.55 -10.65
CA GLY A 216 -37.22 4.84 -12.01
C GLY A 216 -36.18 3.83 -12.53
N PRO A 217 -36.06 3.70 -13.87
CA PRO A 217 -35.00 2.86 -14.43
C PRO A 217 -33.65 3.56 -14.14
N VAL A 218 -32.98 3.13 -13.08
CA VAL A 218 -31.58 3.44 -12.87
C VAL A 218 -30.85 2.89 -14.09
N ALA A 219 -30.18 3.76 -14.84
CA ALA A 219 -29.38 3.32 -15.98
C ALA A 219 -28.46 2.19 -15.50
N VAL A 220 -28.59 1.03 -16.13
CA VAL A 220 -27.70 -0.10 -15.86
C VAL A 220 -26.30 0.44 -16.04
N ALA A 221 -25.55 0.53 -14.95
CA ALA A 221 -24.20 1.04 -15.01
C ALA A 221 -23.46 0.22 -16.07
N GLU A 222 -22.87 0.90 -17.06
CA GLU A 222 -22.03 0.21 -18.05
C GLU A 222 -20.99 -0.64 -17.31
N PRO A 223 -20.62 -1.79 -17.85
CA PRO A 223 -19.57 -2.62 -17.25
C PRO A 223 -18.34 -1.74 -16.97
N LEU A 224 -17.80 -1.81 -15.75
CA LEU A 224 -16.63 -1.04 -15.37
C LEU A 224 -15.52 -1.28 -16.39
N ARG A 225 -15.04 -0.20 -17.01
CA ARG A 225 -13.95 -0.29 -17.98
C ARG A 225 -12.64 -0.40 -17.24
N LYS A 226 -12.06 -1.60 -17.21
CA LYS A 226 -10.72 -1.82 -16.67
C LYS A 226 -9.66 -1.08 -17.50
N GLY A 227 -8.72 -0.43 -16.83
CA GLY A 227 -7.55 0.22 -17.40
C GLY A 227 -6.29 -0.63 -17.21
N HIS A 228 -5.19 0.02 -16.83
CA HIS A 228 -3.91 -0.67 -16.61
C HIS A 228 -3.94 -1.56 -15.38
N MET A 229 -3.54 -2.82 -15.57
CA MET A 229 -3.33 -3.82 -14.52
C MET A 229 -1.87 -4.25 -14.56
N ALA A 230 -0.99 -3.48 -13.91
CA ALA A 230 0.44 -3.59 -14.18
C ALA A 230 1.33 -3.26 -12.99
N LEU A 231 2.50 -3.87 -12.98
CA LEU A 231 3.67 -3.42 -12.22
C LEU A 231 4.57 -2.61 -13.16
N MET A 232 4.83 -1.37 -12.82
CA MET A 232 5.56 -0.41 -13.65
C MET A 232 6.81 0.09 -12.95
N ALA A 233 7.84 0.40 -13.74
CA ALA A 233 9.07 1.02 -13.28
C ALA A 233 9.24 2.40 -13.90
N TYR A 234 9.62 3.34 -13.06
CA TYR A 234 9.99 4.71 -13.42
C TYR A 234 11.44 4.96 -13.00
N ASP A 235 12.20 5.67 -13.83
CA ASP A 235 13.50 6.21 -13.44
C ASP A 235 13.27 7.34 -12.45
N LEU A 236 13.79 7.17 -11.23
CA LEU A 236 13.75 8.20 -10.19
C LEU A 236 15.02 9.04 -10.27
N HIS A 237 14.84 10.31 -10.61
CA HIS A 237 15.94 11.25 -10.77
C HIS A 237 16.38 11.85 -9.43
N GLU A 238 17.57 12.40 -9.40
CA GLU A 238 18.15 12.98 -8.19
C GLU A 238 17.33 14.14 -7.62
N ASP A 239 16.64 14.88 -8.47
CA ASP A 239 15.71 15.96 -8.09
C ASP A 239 14.33 15.45 -7.63
N GLY A 240 14.11 14.12 -7.63
CA GLY A 240 12.86 13.49 -7.23
C GLY A 240 11.77 13.49 -8.30
N THR A 241 12.08 13.88 -9.52
CA THR A 241 11.19 13.66 -10.67
C THR A 241 11.25 12.20 -11.11
N ALA A 242 10.20 11.74 -11.78
CA ALA A 242 10.09 10.36 -12.24
C ALA A 242 9.76 10.30 -13.74
N THR A 243 10.47 9.45 -14.49
CA THR A 243 10.23 9.23 -15.90
C THR A 243 9.86 7.77 -16.15
N PHE A 244 8.76 7.53 -16.85
CA PHE A 244 8.33 6.17 -17.18
C PHE A 244 9.45 5.42 -17.94
N ARG A 245 9.81 4.25 -17.43
CA ARG A 245 10.83 3.39 -18.03
C ARG A 245 10.20 2.23 -18.78
N LYS A 246 9.39 1.41 -18.12
CA LYS A 246 8.70 0.28 -18.75
C LYS A 246 7.62 -0.32 -17.82
N THR A 247 6.70 -1.07 -18.42
CA THR A 247 5.88 -2.05 -17.71
C THR A 247 6.73 -3.29 -17.46
N LEU A 248 6.86 -3.68 -16.19
CA LEU A 248 7.60 -4.88 -15.78
C LEU A 248 6.76 -6.13 -15.95
N VAL A 249 5.51 -6.07 -15.50
CA VAL A 249 4.53 -7.16 -15.58
C VAL A 249 3.17 -6.58 -15.94
N ASP A 250 2.50 -7.18 -16.92
CA ASP A 250 1.12 -6.90 -17.29
C ASP A 250 0.24 -8.06 -16.81
N TYR A 251 -0.77 -7.75 -16.00
CA TYR A 251 -1.68 -8.74 -15.40
C TYR A 251 -3.01 -8.85 -16.17
N ALA A 252 -3.27 -7.96 -17.13
CA ALA A 252 -4.53 -8.00 -17.87
C ALA A 252 -4.78 -9.39 -18.50
N PRO A 253 -6.00 -9.91 -18.50
CA PRO A 253 -7.27 -9.26 -18.11
C PRO A 253 -7.63 -9.38 -16.62
N GLU A 254 -6.77 -9.97 -15.80
CA GLU A 254 -6.99 -10.12 -14.37
C GLU A 254 -6.74 -8.83 -13.59
N ASP A 255 -7.05 -8.82 -12.31
CA ASP A 255 -6.77 -7.68 -11.45
C ASP A 255 -5.27 -7.52 -11.23
N GLY A 256 -4.82 -6.27 -11.25
CA GLY A 256 -3.45 -5.89 -10.99
C GLY A 256 -3.08 -6.09 -9.52
N PRO A 257 -1.80 -5.91 -9.20
CA PRO A 257 -1.33 -6.03 -7.83
C PRO A 257 -1.82 -4.88 -6.94
N ASP A 258 -1.55 -4.98 -5.64
CA ASP A 258 -1.91 -4.02 -4.62
C ASP A 258 -0.65 -3.38 -4.02
N GLY A 259 -0.26 -3.70 -2.79
CA GLY A 259 0.95 -3.17 -2.19
C GLY A 259 2.23 -3.88 -2.63
N LEU A 260 3.38 -3.23 -2.41
CA LEU A 260 4.70 -3.82 -2.68
C LEU A 260 5.79 -3.23 -1.78
N VAL A 261 6.87 -3.99 -1.63
CA VAL A 261 8.12 -3.53 -1.02
C VAL A 261 9.32 -4.07 -1.79
N CYS A 262 10.51 -3.51 -1.53
CA CYS A 262 11.78 -4.06 -2.01
C CYS A 262 12.48 -4.86 -0.91
N ASP A 263 13.18 -5.93 -1.31
CA ASP A 263 14.20 -6.52 -0.46
C ASP A 263 15.53 -5.78 -0.57
N ALA A 264 16.49 -6.12 0.27
CA ALA A 264 17.81 -5.47 0.31
C ALA A 264 18.66 -5.69 -0.96
N GLN A 265 18.32 -6.68 -1.80
CA GLN A 265 18.94 -6.94 -3.08
C GLN A 265 18.28 -6.19 -4.23
N GLY A 266 17.18 -5.49 -3.98
CA GLY A 266 16.40 -4.78 -4.99
C GLY A 266 15.37 -5.64 -5.71
N ASN A 267 15.08 -6.84 -5.21
CA ASN A 267 13.95 -7.62 -5.70
C ASN A 267 12.65 -7.00 -5.19
N LEU A 268 11.60 -7.15 -5.98
CA LEU A 268 10.26 -6.66 -5.69
C LEU A 268 9.43 -7.77 -5.05
N VAL A 269 8.79 -7.47 -3.94
CA VAL A 269 7.86 -8.35 -3.23
C VAL A 269 6.49 -7.73 -3.37
N VAL A 270 5.62 -8.37 -4.13
CA VAL A 270 4.39 -7.77 -4.68
C VAL A 270 3.17 -8.57 -4.27
N ALA A 271 2.17 -7.91 -3.70
CA ALA A 271 0.86 -8.48 -3.38
C ALA A 271 0.01 -8.57 -4.66
N VAL A 272 -0.04 -9.75 -5.27
CA VAL A 272 -0.74 -9.99 -6.55
C VAL A 272 -2.16 -10.48 -6.28
N ARG A 273 -3.14 -9.77 -6.87
CA ARG A 273 -4.58 -10.01 -6.66
C ARG A 273 -5.24 -10.81 -7.79
N ALA A 274 -4.47 -11.25 -8.77
CA ALA A 274 -5.00 -12.03 -9.90
C ALA A 274 -5.80 -13.24 -9.39
N GLU A 275 -7.05 -13.38 -9.85
CA GLU A 275 -7.98 -14.41 -9.35
C GLU A 275 -7.47 -15.83 -9.58
N SER A 276 -6.79 -16.04 -10.71
CA SER A 276 -6.23 -17.37 -11.05
C SER A 276 -5.04 -17.77 -10.18
N ARG A 277 -4.33 -16.78 -9.58
CA ARG A 277 -3.12 -17.03 -8.79
C ARG A 277 -2.87 -15.92 -7.78
N PRO A 278 -3.74 -15.77 -6.77
CA PRO A 278 -3.52 -14.77 -5.73
C PRO A 278 -2.34 -15.17 -4.84
N GLY A 279 -1.49 -14.20 -4.49
CA GLY A 279 -0.34 -14.47 -3.62
C GLY A 279 0.72 -13.41 -3.68
N ILE A 280 1.83 -13.68 -3.01
CA ILE A 280 3.00 -12.81 -3.03
C ILE A 280 3.97 -13.30 -4.09
N CYS A 281 4.16 -12.49 -5.13
CA CYS A 281 5.15 -12.74 -6.17
C CYS A 281 6.45 -11.99 -5.86
N PHE A 282 7.55 -12.67 -6.07
CA PHE A 282 8.89 -12.09 -5.96
C PHE A 282 9.45 -11.90 -7.36
N TYR A 283 9.80 -10.67 -7.71
CA TYR A 283 10.36 -10.35 -9.02
C TYR A 283 11.76 -9.76 -8.87
N ALA A 284 12.65 -10.10 -9.80
CA ALA A 284 13.86 -9.32 -10.00
C ALA A 284 13.51 -7.90 -10.48
N ALA A 285 14.43 -6.96 -10.38
CA ALA A 285 14.22 -5.56 -10.78
C ALA A 285 13.83 -5.37 -12.27
N ASP A 286 14.07 -6.37 -13.11
CA ASP A 286 13.70 -6.38 -14.53
C ASP A 286 12.27 -6.90 -14.79
N GLY A 287 11.58 -7.39 -13.76
CA GLY A 287 10.24 -7.95 -13.82
C GLY A 287 10.18 -9.47 -14.00
N LYS A 288 11.34 -10.15 -14.03
CA LYS A 288 11.36 -11.62 -14.06
C LYS A 288 10.91 -12.18 -12.70
N GLU A 289 9.90 -13.04 -12.70
CA GLU A 289 9.47 -13.76 -11.50
C GLU A 289 10.59 -14.72 -11.05
N ILE A 290 10.92 -14.66 -9.76
CA ILE A 290 11.97 -15.48 -9.14
C ILE A 290 11.44 -16.41 -8.08
N ASP A 291 10.30 -16.12 -7.46
CA ASP A 291 9.63 -16.99 -6.50
C ASP A 291 8.16 -16.57 -6.28
N TYR A 292 7.39 -17.41 -5.59
CA TYR A 292 5.97 -17.20 -5.32
C TYR A 292 5.56 -17.84 -3.99
N LEU A 293 4.68 -17.14 -3.26
CA LEU A 293 4.02 -17.61 -2.05
C LEU A 293 2.50 -17.52 -2.24
N GLU A 294 1.83 -18.65 -2.22
CA GLU A 294 0.37 -18.71 -2.26
C GLU A 294 -0.23 -18.13 -0.97
N THR A 295 -1.23 -17.26 -1.11
CA THR A 295 -2.02 -16.68 0.00
C THR A 295 -3.47 -16.56 -0.44
N GLU A 296 -4.39 -16.25 0.49
CA GLU A 296 -5.65 -15.63 0.08
C GLU A 296 -5.36 -14.26 -0.58
N VAL A 297 -6.36 -13.61 -1.17
CA VAL A 297 -6.15 -12.38 -1.94
C VAL A 297 -5.41 -11.34 -1.08
N PRO A 298 -4.13 -11.08 -1.37
CA PRO A 298 -3.32 -10.18 -0.55
C PRO A 298 -3.59 -8.73 -0.89
N THR A 299 -3.30 -7.86 0.05
CA THR A 299 -3.41 -6.41 -0.08
C THR A 299 -2.05 -5.74 0.03
N ASN A 300 -1.26 -6.07 1.06
CA ASN A 300 0.02 -5.42 1.27
C ASN A 300 1.06 -6.35 1.92
N VAL A 301 2.31 -5.91 1.92
CA VAL A 301 3.44 -6.64 2.48
C VAL A 301 4.39 -5.69 3.21
N GLY A 302 5.08 -6.20 4.24
CA GLY A 302 6.08 -5.45 4.98
C GLY A 302 7.10 -6.37 5.63
N PHE A 303 8.36 -6.01 5.57
CA PHE A 303 9.42 -6.78 6.25
C PHE A 303 9.58 -6.36 7.71
N GLY A 304 9.96 -7.31 8.54
CA GLY A 304 10.45 -7.07 9.89
C GLY A 304 11.75 -6.27 9.90
N ARG A 305 12.30 -6.01 11.08
CA ARG A 305 13.51 -5.20 11.29
C ARG A 305 14.56 -5.92 12.12
N GLY A 306 15.80 -5.47 12.04
CA GLY A 306 16.90 -6.00 12.84
C GLY A 306 17.13 -7.49 12.60
N GLU A 307 17.06 -8.29 13.66
CA GLU A 307 17.22 -9.75 13.57
C GLU A 307 16.08 -10.43 12.80
N ASP A 308 14.91 -9.80 12.80
CA ASP A 308 13.71 -10.25 12.11
C ASP A 308 13.53 -9.62 10.71
N ALA A 309 14.56 -9.00 10.14
CA ALA A 309 14.49 -8.38 8.81
C ALA A 309 14.11 -9.35 7.67
N ASN A 310 14.15 -10.67 7.93
CA ASN A 310 13.71 -11.71 7.02
C ASN A 310 12.32 -12.30 7.35
N LEU A 311 11.61 -11.72 8.31
CA LEU A 311 10.19 -11.97 8.49
C LEU A 311 9.39 -11.09 7.53
N LEU A 312 8.57 -11.71 6.70
CA LEU A 312 7.62 -11.03 5.83
C LEU A 312 6.24 -11.08 6.48
N TYR A 313 5.66 -9.92 6.74
CA TYR A 313 4.27 -9.76 7.15
C TYR A 313 3.41 -9.50 5.92
N VAL A 314 2.25 -10.13 5.87
CA VAL A 314 1.31 -10.05 4.75
C VAL A 314 -0.07 -9.73 5.30
N THR A 315 -0.70 -8.69 4.76
CA THR A 315 -2.14 -8.47 4.92
C THR A 315 -2.86 -9.11 3.74
N ALA A 316 -3.88 -9.90 4.03
CA ALA A 316 -4.70 -10.56 3.03
C ALA A 316 -6.11 -10.81 3.58
N GLY A 317 -7.14 -10.49 2.79
CA GLY A 317 -8.51 -10.53 3.27
C GLY A 317 -8.67 -9.71 4.56
N GLN A 318 -9.13 -10.34 5.62
CA GLN A 318 -9.29 -9.73 6.96
C GLN A 318 -8.11 -10.00 7.89
N SER A 319 -7.01 -10.59 7.40
CA SER A 319 -6.03 -11.22 8.26
C SER A 319 -4.64 -10.61 8.15
N LEU A 320 -3.87 -10.77 9.24
CA LEU A 320 -2.43 -10.56 9.25
C LEU A 320 -1.73 -11.92 9.28
N TYR A 321 -0.78 -12.11 8.38
CA TYR A 321 0.05 -13.30 8.29
C TYR A 321 1.52 -12.97 8.46
N ARG A 322 2.33 -14.00 8.73
CA ARG A 322 3.78 -13.91 8.82
C ARG A 322 4.42 -15.15 8.22
N ILE A 323 5.56 -14.95 7.57
CA ILE A 323 6.42 -16.04 7.09
C ILE A 323 7.88 -15.62 7.16
N ARG A 324 8.78 -16.55 7.49
CA ARG A 324 10.23 -16.33 7.37
C ARG A 324 10.71 -16.70 5.98
N VAL A 325 11.40 -15.77 5.33
CA VAL A 325 11.94 -15.92 3.98
C VAL A 325 13.47 -15.85 3.96
N ASN A 326 14.10 -16.24 2.85
CA ASN A 326 15.55 -16.27 2.70
C ASN A 326 16.16 -14.95 2.21
N THR A 327 15.39 -13.88 2.21
CA THR A 327 15.86 -12.53 1.91
C THR A 327 15.52 -11.58 3.06
N LYS A 328 16.17 -10.44 3.11
CA LYS A 328 15.90 -9.39 4.10
C LYS A 328 15.27 -8.18 3.41
N GLY A 329 14.31 -7.55 4.07
CA GLY A 329 13.72 -6.30 3.58
C GLY A 329 14.73 -5.16 3.53
N TYR A 330 14.57 -4.28 2.54
CA TYR A 330 15.26 -2.99 2.56
C TYR A 330 14.69 -2.14 3.71
N GLN A 331 15.56 -1.47 4.43
CA GLN A 331 15.20 -0.56 5.51
C GLN A 331 15.76 0.82 5.23
N LEU A 332 14.90 1.83 5.33
CA LEU A 332 15.36 3.21 5.27
C LEU A 332 16.39 3.46 6.38
N PRO A 333 17.56 4.02 6.07
CA PRO A 333 18.55 4.35 7.10
C PRO A 333 17.95 5.26 8.18
N ALA A 334 18.32 5.00 9.43
CA ALA A 334 17.92 5.88 10.53
C ALA A 334 18.53 7.28 10.34
N ALA A 335 17.79 8.31 10.75
CA ALA A 335 18.34 9.65 10.76
C ALA A 335 19.59 9.72 11.68
N GLU A 336 20.62 10.40 11.22
CA GLU A 336 21.77 10.72 12.07
C GLU A 336 21.28 11.54 13.27
N LYS A 337 21.76 11.19 14.47
CA LYS A 337 21.38 11.84 15.73
C LYS A 337 22.07 13.19 15.89
#